data_2df478c54953e2f242e89a32d05d2b3d
#
_entry.id   2df478c54953e2f242e89a32d05d2b3d
#
_cell.length_a   1.000
_cell.length_b   1.000
_cell.length_c   1.000
_cell.angle_alpha   90.00
_cell.angle_beta   90.00
_cell.angle_gamma   90.00
#
_symmetry.space_group_name_H-M   'P 1'
#
loop_
_entity.id
_entity.type
_entity.pdbx_description
1 polymer ?
#
loop_
_entity_poly.entity_id
_entity_poly.type
_entity_poly.pdbx_seq_one_letter_code
_entity_poly.pdbx_strand_id
1 'polypeptide(L)'
;MVYIIAGATGVVGSAISKELAKENEVHLIGRDEEKLSALSKEIDAQYSVIDLTNTVEQREFSKIIPDDKEIKGLVNCIGSILIKPLHGTKTEEFEEVLRVNLFSSYYLLSSFARRMKNGSAIFFSSVAGTKGLSNHEAIAAAKAGLEGMARSAAASYAKDNLRVNVIAPGLMDTNMSQRLLATEQARELSKSMYPIQKIGDFN
;
A
#
# COMPACT_ATOMS: atom_id res chain seq x y z
N MET A 1 -7.80 -19.44 7.58
CA MET A 1 -6.67 -18.45 7.54
C MET A 1 -7.07 -17.36 6.57
N VAL A 2 -6.87 -16.10 6.93
CA VAL A 2 -7.29 -14.96 6.09
C VAL A 2 -6.12 -14.06 5.73
N TYR A 3 -6.14 -13.53 4.51
CA TYR A 3 -5.23 -12.49 4.00
C TYR A 3 -6.00 -11.18 3.84
N ILE A 4 -5.49 -10.10 4.41
CA ILE A 4 -6.11 -8.77 4.38
C ILE A 4 -5.42 -7.93 3.31
N ILE A 5 -6.18 -7.40 2.35
CA ILE A 5 -5.66 -6.58 1.26
C ILE A 5 -6.32 -5.19 1.32
N ALA A 6 -5.57 -4.19 1.73
CA ALA A 6 -6.01 -2.80 1.72
C ALA A 6 -5.63 -2.11 0.41
N GLY A 7 -6.52 -1.27 -0.11
CA GLY A 7 -6.40 -0.71 -1.46
C GLY A 7 -6.69 -1.76 -2.55
N ALA A 8 -7.54 -2.74 -2.24
CA ALA A 8 -7.82 -3.90 -3.08
C ALA A 8 -8.37 -3.56 -4.47
N THR A 9 -9.00 -2.41 -4.65
CA THR A 9 -9.56 -1.97 -5.94
C THR A 9 -8.55 -1.27 -6.86
N GLY A 10 -7.33 -1.02 -6.37
CA GLY A 10 -6.23 -0.52 -7.19
C GLY A 10 -5.63 -1.62 -8.08
N VAL A 11 -4.83 -1.24 -9.08
CA VAL A 11 -4.21 -2.21 -10.02
C VAL A 11 -3.42 -3.28 -9.28
N VAL A 12 -2.51 -2.89 -8.38
CA VAL A 12 -1.69 -3.82 -7.59
C VAL A 12 -2.55 -4.63 -6.62
N GLY A 13 -3.43 -3.95 -5.88
CA GLY A 13 -4.29 -4.62 -4.89
C GLY A 13 -5.21 -5.65 -5.53
N SER A 14 -5.80 -5.35 -6.68
CA SER A 14 -6.68 -6.29 -7.41
C SER A 14 -5.89 -7.50 -7.92
N ALA A 15 -4.70 -7.30 -8.49
CA ALA A 15 -3.86 -8.39 -8.97
C ALA A 15 -3.45 -9.33 -7.81
N ILE A 16 -3.00 -8.78 -6.68
CA ILE A 16 -2.63 -9.56 -5.49
C ILE A 16 -3.85 -10.30 -4.93
N SER A 17 -5.01 -9.63 -4.86
CA SER A 17 -6.23 -10.24 -4.35
C SER A 17 -6.65 -11.46 -5.19
N LYS A 18 -6.63 -11.33 -6.51
CA LYS A 18 -6.95 -12.43 -7.45
C LYS A 18 -5.98 -13.60 -7.32
N GLU A 19 -4.71 -13.33 -7.15
CA GLU A 19 -3.70 -14.38 -7.01
C GLU A 19 -3.83 -15.11 -5.68
N LEU A 20 -3.96 -14.37 -4.57
CA LEU A 20 -4.10 -14.98 -3.25
C LEU A 20 -5.42 -15.74 -3.07
N ALA A 21 -6.50 -15.29 -3.68
CA ALA A 21 -7.82 -15.92 -3.58
C ALA A 21 -7.88 -17.32 -4.24
N LYS A 22 -6.92 -17.67 -5.08
CA LYS A 22 -6.86 -19.03 -5.68
C LYS A 22 -6.73 -20.14 -4.65
N GLU A 23 -6.07 -19.85 -3.53
CA GLU A 23 -5.74 -20.87 -2.51
C GLU A 23 -6.07 -20.43 -1.08
N ASN A 24 -6.50 -19.17 -0.89
CA ASN A 24 -6.65 -18.58 0.44
C ASN A 24 -7.96 -17.81 0.57
N GLU A 25 -8.44 -17.67 1.80
CA GLU A 25 -9.49 -16.72 2.13
C GLU A 25 -8.90 -15.28 2.11
N VAL A 26 -9.54 -14.37 1.38
CA VAL A 26 -9.10 -12.98 1.25
C VAL A 26 -10.17 -12.03 1.79
N HIS A 27 -9.76 -11.01 2.53
CA HIS A 27 -10.61 -9.91 2.96
C HIS A 27 -10.14 -8.61 2.30
N LEU A 28 -11.03 -8.00 1.50
CA LEU A 28 -10.74 -6.80 0.72
C LEU A 28 -11.10 -5.54 1.50
N ILE A 29 -10.25 -4.53 1.45
CA ILE A 29 -10.49 -3.23 2.08
C ILE A 29 -10.27 -2.11 1.06
N GLY A 30 -11.20 -1.16 1.01
CA GLY A 30 -11.13 0.00 0.15
C GLY A 30 -12.27 0.98 0.42
N ARG A 31 -12.34 2.06 -0.36
CA ARG A 31 -13.34 3.12 -0.20
C ARG A 31 -14.49 3.04 -1.21
N ASP A 32 -14.27 2.39 -2.32
CA ASP A 32 -15.19 2.30 -3.45
C ASP A 32 -15.98 0.99 -3.32
N GLU A 33 -17.20 1.08 -2.80
CA GLU A 33 -18.05 -0.08 -2.53
C GLU A 33 -18.42 -0.83 -3.82
N GLU A 34 -18.68 -0.11 -4.91
CA GLU A 34 -19.06 -0.71 -6.19
C GLU A 34 -17.94 -1.61 -6.72
N LYS A 35 -16.70 -1.08 -6.74
CA LYS A 35 -15.53 -1.85 -7.18
C LYS A 35 -15.17 -2.98 -6.22
N LEU A 36 -15.33 -2.77 -4.90
CA LEU A 36 -15.11 -3.84 -3.92
C LEU A 36 -16.11 -4.97 -4.10
N SER A 37 -17.40 -4.64 -4.25
CA SER A 37 -18.45 -5.63 -4.50
C SER A 37 -18.23 -6.41 -5.79
N ALA A 38 -17.82 -5.72 -6.86
CA ALA A 38 -17.50 -6.39 -8.13
C ALA A 38 -16.32 -7.36 -7.98
N LEU A 39 -15.21 -6.92 -7.38
CA LEU A 39 -14.04 -7.77 -7.15
C LEU A 39 -14.35 -8.93 -6.18
N SER A 40 -15.09 -8.66 -5.11
CA SER A 40 -15.55 -9.66 -4.14
C SER A 40 -16.31 -10.80 -4.81
N LYS A 41 -17.25 -10.48 -5.72
CA LYS A 41 -18.00 -11.48 -6.49
C LYS A 41 -17.13 -12.27 -7.45
N GLU A 42 -16.13 -11.61 -8.05
CA GLU A 42 -15.22 -12.25 -9.02
C GLU A 42 -14.34 -13.32 -8.35
N ILE A 43 -13.90 -13.10 -7.10
CA ILE A 43 -12.93 -13.95 -6.41
C ILE A 43 -13.48 -14.64 -5.16
N ASP A 44 -14.79 -14.57 -4.93
CA ASP A 44 -15.50 -15.11 -3.75
C ASP A 44 -14.87 -14.67 -2.41
N ALA A 45 -14.64 -13.35 -2.25
CA ALA A 45 -13.97 -12.79 -1.09
C ALA A 45 -14.91 -11.90 -0.25
N GLN A 46 -14.66 -11.81 1.05
CA GLN A 46 -15.30 -10.82 1.91
C GLN A 46 -14.70 -9.43 1.68
N TYR A 47 -15.46 -8.36 1.94
CA TYR A 47 -14.94 -7.01 1.88
C TYR A 47 -15.50 -6.09 2.98
N SER A 48 -14.77 -5.02 3.23
CA SER A 48 -15.18 -3.91 4.09
C SER A 48 -14.91 -2.57 3.41
N VAL A 49 -15.91 -1.70 3.42
CA VAL A 49 -15.79 -0.33 2.92
C VAL A 49 -15.24 0.55 4.04
N ILE A 50 -13.95 0.87 3.98
CA ILE A 50 -13.26 1.62 5.04
C ILE A 50 -12.26 2.58 4.42
N ASP A 51 -12.26 3.82 4.89
CA ASP A 51 -11.20 4.78 4.62
C ASP A 51 -10.13 4.72 5.72
N LEU A 52 -9.01 4.08 5.41
CA LEU A 52 -7.87 3.97 6.32
C LEU A 52 -7.16 5.30 6.60
N THR A 53 -7.53 6.37 5.92
CA THR A 53 -7.04 7.72 6.23
C THR A 53 -7.92 8.44 7.24
N ASN A 54 -9.10 7.89 7.55
CA ASN A 54 -10.03 8.44 8.53
C ASN A 54 -9.77 7.86 9.92
N THR A 55 -9.34 8.70 10.87
CA THR A 55 -8.99 8.29 12.24
C THR A 55 -10.17 7.78 13.06
N VAL A 56 -11.40 8.17 12.73
CA VAL A 56 -12.62 7.73 13.43
C VAL A 56 -12.93 6.26 13.09
N GLU A 57 -12.74 5.86 11.86
CA GLU A 57 -13.01 4.51 11.39
C GLU A 57 -12.01 3.47 11.90
N GLN A 58 -10.82 3.91 12.30
CA GLN A 58 -9.75 3.02 12.80
C GLN A 58 -10.12 2.25 14.05
N ARG A 59 -10.93 2.81 14.95
CA ARG A 59 -11.30 2.16 16.21
C ARG A 59 -12.11 0.90 15.98
N GLU A 60 -12.89 0.84 14.92
CA GLU A 60 -13.71 -0.31 14.53
C GLU A 60 -12.94 -1.26 13.61
N PHE A 61 -11.80 -0.83 13.11
CA PHE A 61 -11.06 -1.54 12.08
C PHE A 61 -10.59 -2.94 12.49
N SER A 62 -10.17 -3.11 13.74
CA SER A 62 -9.76 -4.44 14.24
C SER A 62 -10.88 -5.46 14.30
N LYS A 63 -12.15 -5.01 14.33
CA LYS A 63 -13.34 -5.85 14.46
C LYS A 63 -13.84 -6.44 13.12
N ILE A 64 -13.33 -5.95 11.98
CA ILE A 64 -13.77 -6.44 10.66
C ILE A 64 -13.38 -7.90 10.40
N ILE A 65 -12.34 -8.38 11.08
CA ILE A 65 -11.94 -9.78 11.04
C ILE A 65 -12.33 -10.43 12.39
N PRO A 66 -13.20 -11.43 12.39
CA PRO A 66 -13.59 -12.14 13.60
C PRO A 66 -12.39 -12.65 14.40
N ASP A 67 -12.49 -12.69 15.72
CA ASP A 67 -11.36 -13.04 16.61
C ASP A 67 -10.89 -14.49 16.47
N ASP A 68 -11.75 -15.38 16.03
CA ASP A 68 -11.45 -16.79 15.74
C ASP A 68 -10.71 -17.01 14.42
N LYS A 69 -10.62 -15.99 13.56
CA LYS A 69 -9.90 -16.07 12.29
C LYS A 69 -8.41 -15.81 12.50
N GLU A 70 -7.59 -16.74 12.02
CA GLU A 70 -6.14 -16.59 11.99
C GLU A 70 -5.73 -15.72 10.80
N ILE A 71 -5.04 -14.60 11.07
CA ILE A 71 -4.55 -13.66 10.05
C ILE A 71 -3.13 -14.07 9.65
N LYS A 72 -2.94 -14.52 8.41
CA LYS A 72 -1.65 -14.96 7.87
C LYS A 72 -0.95 -13.93 7.03
N GLY A 73 -1.71 -13.05 6.40
CA GLY A 73 -1.14 -12.04 5.54
C GLY A 73 -1.84 -10.69 5.65
N LEU A 74 -1.06 -9.64 5.46
CA LEU A 74 -1.54 -8.27 5.41
C LEU A 74 -0.78 -7.54 4.31
N VAL A 75 -1.49 -6.97 3.35
CA VAL A 75 -0.89 -6.19 2.26
C VAL A 75 -1.55 -4.82 2.19
N ASN A 76 -0.75 -3.76 2.28
CA ASN A 76 -1.25 -2.41 2.05
C ASN A 76 -0.81 -1.89 0.69
N CYS A 77 -1.76 -1.78 -0.24
CA CYS A 77 -1.58 -1.23 -1.58
C CYS A 77 -2.07 0.24 -1.68
N ILE A 78 -2.47 0.85 -0.57
CA ILE A 78 -2.91 2.25 -0.54
C ILE A 78 -1.70 3.16 -0.74
N GLY A 79 -1.85 4.13 -1.62
CA GLY A 79 -0.81 5.12 -1.88
C GLY A 79 -1.30 6.27 -2.75
N SER A 80 -0.50 7.33 -2.78
CA SER A 80 -0.67 8.48 -3.67
C SER A 80 0.68 8.98 -4.13
N ILE A 81 0.69 9.80 -5.19
CA ILE A 81 1.89 10.47 -5.69
C ILE A 81 1.65 11.97 -5.64
N LEU A 82 2.60 12.70 -5.04
CA LEU A 82 2.71 14.14 -5.13
C LEU A 82 4.13 14.48 -5.56
N ILE A 83 4.28 15.09 -6.75
CA ILE A 83 5.54 15.62 -7.25
C ILE A 83 5.37 17.13 -7.33
N LYS A 84 5.99 17.84 -6.38
CA LYS A 84 5.84 19.30 -6.25
C LYS A 84 7.03 19.88 -5.50
N PRO A 85 7.56 21.06 -5.91
CA PRO A 85 8.65 21.69 -5.19
C PRO A 85 8.32 21.94 -3.72
N LEU A 86 9.29 21.78 -2.83
CA LEU A 86 9.12 21.95 -1.38
C LEU A 86 8.43 23.28 -1.02
N HIS A 87 8.92 24.38 -1.58
CA HIS A 87 8.37 25.73 -1.35
C HIS A 87 6.97 25.96 -1.94
N GLY A 88 6.54 25.10 -2.85
CA GLY A 88 5.21 25.13 -3.45
C GLY A 88 4.22 24.15 -2.84
N THR A 89 4.68 23.24 -1.97
CA THR A 89 3.83 22.24 -1.30
C THR A 89 3.15 22.89 -0.09
N LYS A 90 1.83 22.88 -0.07
CA LYS A 90 1.05 23.35 1.08
C LYS A 90 1.12 22.34 2.23
N THR A 91 0.96 22.82 3.47
CA THR A 91 0.95 21.96 4.66
C THR A 91 -0.07 20.85 4.55
N GLU A 92 -1.28 21.16 4.10
CA GLU A 92 -2.38 20.20 3.96
C GLU A 92 -2.08 19.12 2.91
N GLU A 93 -1.37 19.48 1.83
CA GLU A 93 -0.94 18.52 0.81
C GLU A 93 0.14 17.57 1.37
N PHE A 94 1.07 18.11 2.16
CA PHE A 94 2.10 17.31 2.82
C PHE A 94 1.49 16.33 3.84
N GLU A 95 0.58 16.82 4.68
CA GLU A 95 -0.14 16.00 5.66
C GLU A 95 -0.96 14.90 4.99
N GLU A 96 -1.63 15.21 3.88
CA GLU A 96 -2.40 14.21 3.12
C GLU A 96 -1.48 13.13 2.54
N VAL A 97 -0.31 13.49 2.02
CA VAL A 97 0.69 12.51 1.55
C VAL A 97 1.13 11.57 2.67
N LEU A 98 1.40 12.12 3.87
CA LEU A 98 1.73 11.31 5.04
C LEU A 98 0.56 10.42 5.45
N ARG A 99 -0.65 10.97 5.48
CA ARG A 99 -1.86 10.24 5.86
C ARG A 99 -2.12 9.04 4.96
N VAL A 100 -2.05 9.25 3.66
CA VAL A 100 -2.30 8.19 2.67
C VAL A 100 -1.16 7.17 2.64
N ASN A 101 0.12 7.59 2.64
CA ASN A 101 1.23 6.69 2.36
C ASN A 101 1.91 6.09 3.59
N LEU A 102 1.77 6.72 4.76
CA LEU A 102 2.41 6.27 6.00
C LEU A 102 1.37 5.87 7.05
N PHE A 103 0.44 6.75 7.38
CA PHE A 103 -0.49 6.51 8.47
C PHE A 103 -1.46 5.37 8.17
N SER A 104 -1.92 5.24 6.92
CA SER A 104 -2.74 4.08 6.53
C SER A 104 -2.05 2.74 6.84
N SER A 105 -0.74 2.65 6.58
CA SER A 105 0.05 1.47 6.90
C SER A 105 0.23 1.24 8.40
N TYR A 106 0.47 2.33 9.13
CA TYR A 106 0.58 2.30 10.58
C TYR A 106 -0.72 1.78 11.22
N TYR A 107 -1.86 2.33 10.80
CA TYR A 107 -3.16 1.92 11.33
C TYR A 107 -3.49 0.48 11.01
N LEU A 108 -3.26 0.07 9.78
CA LEU A 108 -3.49 -1.30 9.36
C LEU A 108 -2.65 -2.28 10.19
N LEU A 109 -1.34 -2.05 10.30
CA LEU A 109 -0.46 -2.93 11.05
C LEU A 109 -0.78 -2.92 12.55
N SER A 110 -1.00 -1.75 13.16
CA SER A 110 -1.31 -1.62 14.59
C SER A 110 -2.59 -2.35 14.98
N SER A 111 -3.57 -2.42 14.09
CA SER A 111 -4.84 -3.11 14.33
C SER A 111 -4.70 -4.64 14.37
N PHE A 112 -3.76 -5.20 13.60
CA PHE A 112 -3.70 -6.64 13.40
C PHE A 112 -2.41 -7.31 13.86
N ALA A 113 -1.30 -6.58 14.07
CA ALA A 113 0.01 -7.18 14.35
C ALA A 113 0.00 -8.19 15.51
N ARG A 114 -0.74 -7.91 16.59
CA ARG A 114 -0.84 -8.81 17.75
C ARG A 114 -1.56 -10.13 17.45
N ARG A 115 -2.38 -10.16 16.39
CA ARG A 115 -3.15 -11.33 15.95
C ARG A 115 -2.41 -12.12 14.84
N MET A 116 -1.33 -11.57 14.30
CA MET A 116 -0.57 -12.15 13.19
C MET A 116 0.61 -12.99 13.71
N LYS A 117 0.34 -14.21 14.14
CA LYS A 117 1.39 -15.16 14.49
C LYS A 117 1.79 -16.02 13.29
N ASN A 118 3.11 -16.20 13.09
CA ASN A 118 3.67 -16.87 11.90
C ASN A 118 3.15 -16.28 10.59
N GLY A 119 2.98 -14.94 10.55
CA GLY A 119 2.37 -14.20 9.45
C GLY A 119 3.37 -13.36 8.64
N SER A 120 2.84 -12.63 7.67
CA SER A 120 3.63 -11.70 6.85
C SER A 120 2.85 -10.43 6.56
N ALA A 121 3.45 -9.27 6.82
CA ALA A 121 2.93 -7.97 6.40
C ALA A 121 3.82 -7.40 5.29
N ILE A 122 3.17 -6.88 4.22
CA ILE A 122 3.84 -6.28 3.06
C ILE A 122 3.30 -4.88 2.83
N PHE A 123 4.22 -3.94 2.66
CA PHE A 123 3.94 -2.54 2.35
C PHE A 123 4.66 -2.10 1.08
N PHE A 124 4.11 -1.09 0.39
CA PHE A 124 4.72 -0.52 -0.81
C PHE A 124 5.35 0.83 -0.50
N SER A 125 6.69 0.85 -0.50
CA SER A 125 7.49 2.07 -0.51
C SER A 125 7.67 2.60 -1.94
N SER A 126 8.78 3.23 -2.20
CA SER A 126 9.22 3.74 -3.50
C SER A 126 10.73 3.90 -3.47
N VAL A 127 11.38 3.84 -4.60
CA VAL A 127 12.79 4.27 -4.74
C VAL A 127 13.00 5.71 -4.24
N ALA A 128 11.97 6.56 -4.28
CA ALA A 128 11.99 7.90 -3.70
C ALA A 128 12.23 7.94 -2.18
N GLY A 129 11.97 6.84 -1.46
CA GLY A 129 12.25 6.73 -0.03
C GLY A 129 13.75 6.66 0.30
N THR A 130 14.59 6.26 -0.67
CA THR A 130 16.04 6.06 -0.48
C THR A 130 16.89 6.84 -1.47
N LYS A 131 16.33 7.27 -2.61
CA LYS A 131 17.02 8.06 -3.63
C LYS A 131 16.58 9.52 -3.56
N GLY A 132 17.51 10.45 -3.69
CA GLY A 132 17.20 11.87 -3.84
C GLY A 132 16.62 12.16 -5.22
N LEU A 133 15.32 12.43 -5.27
CA LEU A 133 14.62 12.83 -6.48
C LEU A 133 14.05 14.24 -6.31
N SER A 134 14.28 15.11 -7.27
CA SER A 134 13.77 16.48 -7.23
C SER A 134 12.24 16.53 -7.12
N ASN A 135 11.73 17.44 -6.30
CA ASN A 135 10.29 17.66 -6.09
C ASN A 135 9.54 16.46 -5.48
N HIS A 136 10.23 15.51 -4.86
CA HIS A 136 9.64 14.33 -4.22
C HIS A 136 9.67 14.39 -2.70
N GLU A 137 9.94 15.55 -2.09
CA GLU A 137 10.22 15.68 -0.67
C GLU A 137 9.08 15.10 0.22
N ALA A 138 7.82 15.39 -0.13
CA ALA A 138 6.68 14.89 0.64
C ALA A 138 6.55 13.36 0.55
N ILE A 139 6.60 12.80 -0.66
CA ILE A 139 6.48 11.35 -0.85
C ILE A 139 7.72 10.61 -0.32
N ALA A 140 8.91 11.20 -0.45
CA ALA A 140 10.15 10.64 0.09
C ALA A 140 10.08 10.54 1.62
N ALA A 141 9.62 11.60 2.31
CA ALA A 141 9.42 11.57 3.76
C ALA A 141 8.45 10.47 4.19
N ALA A 142 7.31 10.33 3.53
CA ALA A 142 6.32 9.31 3.83
C ALA A 142 6.87 7.88 3.62
N LYS A 143 7.54 7.63 2.50
CA LYS A 143 8.04 6.30 2.13
C LYS A 143 9.28 5.90 2.94
N ALA A 144 10.19 6.83 3.25
CA ALA A 144 11.29 6.58 4.20
C ALA A 144 10.77 6.28 5.61
N GLY A 145 9.76 7.02 6.07
CA GLY A 145 9.08 6.77 7.33
C GLY A 145 8.44 5.37 7.39
N LEU A 146 7.78 4.95 6.30
CA LEU A 146 7.22 3.61 6.16
C LEU A 146 8.28 2.51 6.29
N GLU A 147 9.42 2.67 5.63
CA GLU A 147 10.53 1.72 5.73
C GLU A 147 11.10 1.65 7.15
N GLY A 148 11.25 2.80 7.82
CA GLY A 148 11.67 2.86 9.23
C GLY A 148 10.68 2.15 10.15
N MET A 149 9.39 2.41 9.98
CA MET A 149 8.32 1.74 10.71
C MET A 149 8.36 0.22 10.51
N ALA A 150 8.49 -0.24 9.28
CA ALA A 150 8.50 -1.66 8.96
C ALA A 150 9.69 -2.40 9.60
N ARG A 151 10.91 -1.81 9.56
CA ARG A 151 12.11 -2.38 10.24
C ARG A 151 11.89 -2.50 11.75
N SER A 152 11.35 -1.47 12.39
CA SER A 152 11.08 -1.48 13.82
C SER A 152 9.99 -2.49 14.18
N ALA A 153 8.93 -2.59 13.38
CA ALA A 153 7.86 -3.56 13.58
C ALA A 153 8.38 -5.01 13.43
N ALA A 154 9.21 -5.28 12.43
CA ALA A 154 9.82 -6.59 12.26
C ALA A 154 10.62 -7.03 13.51
N ALA A 155 11.37 -6.10 14.11
CA ALA A 155 12.09 -6.38 15.36
C ALA A 155 11.13 -6.59 16.55
N SER A 156 10.09 -5.76 16.68
CA SER A 156 9.13 -5.81 17.80
C SER A 156 8.33 -7.11 17.84
N TYR A 157 7.97 -7.64 16.67
CA TYR A 157 7.11 -8.83 16.52
C TYR A 157 7.89 -10.09 16.10
N ALA A 158 9.22 -10.07 16.15
CA ALA A 158 10.06 -11.22 15.82
C ALA A 158 9.73 -12.47 16.65
N LYS A 159 9.43 -12.30 17.93
CA LYS A 159 9.01 -13.39 18.84
C LYS A 159 7.71 -14.09 18.44
N ASP A 160 6.83 -13.38 17.73
CA ASP A 160 5.59 -13.91 17.20
C ASP A 160 5.76 -14.47 15.78
N ASN A 161 7.02 -14.49 15.27
CA ASN A 161 7.38 -14.89 13.92
C ASN A 161 6.60 -14.13 12.85
N LEU A 162 6.29 -12.85 13.10
CA LEU A 162 5.69 -11.94 12.12
C LEU A 162 6.80 -11.29 11.29
N ARG A 163 6.81 -11.56 10.01
CA ARG A 163 7.71 -10.89 9.05
C ARG A 163 7.04 -9.62 8.54
N VAL A 164 7.77 -8.51 8.55
CA VAL A 164 7.30 -7.22 8.03
C VAL A 164 8.28 -6.76 6.95
N ASN A 165 7.80 -6.68 5.72
CA ASN A 165 8.62 -6.37 4.56
C ASN A 165 8.07 -5.19 3.77
N VAL A 166 8.95 -4.56 3.02
CA VAL A 166 8.62 -3.42 2.16
C VAL A 166 9.15 -3.69 0.76
N ILE A 167 8.29 -3.47 -0.23
CA ILE A 167 8.65 -3.47 -1.64
C ILE A 167 8.80 -2.01 -2.06
N ALA A 168 9.95 -1.63 -2.61
CA ALA A 168 10.24 -0.28 -3.08
C ALA A 168 10.34 -0.26 -4.62
N PRO A 169 9.22 -0.21 -5.33
CA PRO A 169 9.23 -0.20 -6.80
C PRO A 169 9.78 1.12 -7.34
N GLY A 170 10.31 1.07 -8.56
CA GLY A 170 10.46 2.23 -9.41
C GLY A 170 9.11 2.70 -9.96
N LEU A 171 9.15 3.47 -11.05
CA LEU A 171 7.93 3.89 -11.74
C LEU A 171 7.25 2.68 -12.39
N MET A 172 5.98 2.50 -12.08
CA MET A 172 5.12 1.45 -12.64
C MET A 172 4.07 2.09 -13.54
N ASP A 173 3.70 1.45 -14.64
CA ASP A 173 2.60 1.94 -15.49
C ASP A 173 1.25 1.57 -14.86
N THR A 174 0.65 2.53 -14.19
CA THR A 174 -0.61 2.41 -13.43
C THR A 174 -1.45 3.64 -13.63
N ASN A 175 -2.73 3.58 -13.25
CA ASN A 175 -3.59 4.76 -13.23
C ASN A 175 -2.99 5.92 -12.40
N MET A 176 -2.24 5.60 -11.36
CA MET A 176 -1.59 6.58 -10.48
C MET A 176 -0.47 7.36 -11.20
N SER A 177 0.25 6.72 -12.09
CA SER A 177 1.38 7.27 -12.84
C SER A 177 1.00 7.83 -14.22
N GLN A 178 -0.25 7.68 -14.67
CA GLN A 178 -0.69 8.10 -16.01
C GLN A 178 -0.33 9.55 -16.34
N ARG A 179 -0.48 10.47 -15.35
CA ARG A 179 -0.12 11.89 -15.56
C ARG A 179 1.39 12.09 -15.82
N LEU A 180 2.22 11.26 -15.21
CA LEU A 180 3.68 11.30 -15.38
C LEU A 180 4.12 10.68 -16.71
N LEU A 181 3.30 9.80 -17.27
CA LEU A 181 3.54 9.03 -18.49
C LEU A 181 2.64 9.49 -19.64
N ALA A 182 2.08 10.71 -19.56
CA ALA A 182 1.05 11.19 -20.49
C ALA A 182 1.58 11.45 -21.92
N THR A 183 2.88 11.68 -22.09
CA THR A 183 3.50 11.92 -23.39
C THR A 183 4.59 10.91 -23.68
N GLU A 184 4.85 10.61 -24.95
CA GLU A 184 5.94 9.71 -25.34
C GLU A 184 7.30 10.22 -24.86
N GLN A 185 7.54 11.54 -24.93
CA GLN A 185 8.76 12.15 -24.40
C GLN A 185 8.94 11.91 -22.90
N ALA A 186 7.86 12.02 -22.10
CA ALA A 186 7.89 11.72 -20.67
C ALA A 186 8.12 10.23 -20.40
N ARG A 187 7.57 9.34 -21.22
CA ARG A 187 7.82 7.89 -21.15
C ARG A 187 9.27 7.55 -21.42
N GLU A 188 9.84 8.07 -22.52
CA GLU A 188 11.24 7.84 -22.87
C GLU A 188 12.19 8.40 -21.82
N LEU A 189 11.94 9.62 -21.32
CA LEU A 189 12.72 10.20 -20.22
C LEU A 189 12.64 9.29 -18.97
N SER A 190 11.45 8.79 -18.63
CA SER A 190 11.29 7.89 -17.48
C SER A 190 12.03 6.57 -17.68
N LYS A 191 11.98 5.98 -18.87
CA LYS A 191 12.73 4.75 -19.22
C LYS A 191 14.23 4.95 -19.07
N SER A 192 14.75 6.10 -19.55
CA SER A 192 16.19 6.40 -19.49
C SER A 192 16.76 6.52 -18.08
N MET A 193 15.91 6.72 -17.07
CA MET A 193 16.30 6.74 -15.65
C MET A 193 16.64 5.35 -15.10
N TYR A 194 16.30 4.28 -15.83
CA TYR A 194 16.55 2.90 -15.42
C TYR A 194 17.61 2.23 -16.29
N PRO A 195 18.57 1.49 -15.70
CA PRO A 195 19.59 0.78 -16.48
C PRO A 195 19.02 -0.17 -17.54
N ILE A 196 17.87 -0.80 -17.23
CA ILE A 196 17.18 -1.71 -18.17
C ILE A 196 16.27 -0.98 -19.17
N GLN A 197 16.18 0.35 -19.10
CA GLN A 197 15.36 1.22 -19.95
C GLN A 197 13.89 0.75 -20.07
N LYS A 198 13.32 0.30 -18.96
CA LYS A 198 11.94 -0.14 -18.87
C LYS A 198 11.22 0.49 -17.68
N ILE A 199 9.95 0.82 -17.86
CA ILE A 199 9.02 1.13 -16.79
C ILE A 199 8.41 -0.21 -16.34
N GLY A 200 8.15 -0.37 -15.04
CA GLY A 200 7.52 -1.58 -14.52
C GLY A 200 6.09 -1.74 -15.03
N ASP A 201 5.69 -2.98 -15.30
CA ASP A 201 4.31 -3.37 -15.60
C ASP A 201 3.86 -4.51 -14.67
N PHE A 202 2.64 -4.97 -14.82
CA PHE A 202 2.03 -6.03 -14.01
C PHE A 202 1.90 -7.37 -14.74
N ASN A 203 2.45 -7.46 -15.95
CA ASN A 203 2.40 -8.65 -16.78
C ASN A 203 3.71 -9.43 -16.74
#